data_a2a24942a48d4c65e16aacbb9e32cefe
#
_entry.id   a2a24942a48d4c65e16aacbb9e32cefe
#
_cell.length_a   1.000
_cell.length_b   1.000
_cell.length_c   1.000
_cell.angle_alpha   90.00
_cell.angle_beta   90.00
_cell.angle_gamma   90.00
#
_symmetry.space_group_name_H-M   'P 1'
#
loop_
_entity.id
_entity.type
_entity.pdbx_description
1 polymer ?
#
loop_
_entity_poly.entity_id
_entity_poly.type
_entity_poly.pdbx_seq_one_letter_code
_entity_poly.pdbx_strand_id
1 'polypeptide(L)'
;ITMVDRYPVPWLPLANFSQHIHKTRLATDVKRPVIAVIQSFDWTAHQNVLPGEENLRPPTEHELRSMTYSALTRGANGIFYYSYADMRLKERNYPELWAALKRVVAEVRSREALFEAEHVWWPKAHHFEDQDTRFNAALEASVQSVLLRVKQGSKLISPGHYILAVNTTPQFHTYRFRLPWETADKVPVTFEGRAAITDGSWVVDRFEPFAVHVYGPLPSAS
;
A
#
# COMPACT_ATOMS: atom_id res chain seq x y z
N ILE A 1 4.80 2.83 -21.64
CA ILE A 1 4.14 3.11 -20.35
C ILE A 1 2.77 2.47 -20.39
N THR A 2 2.42 1.77 -19.33
CA THR A 2 1.08 1.18 -19.14
C THR A 2 0.44 1.82 -17.92
N MET A 3 -0.84 2.18 -18.01
CA MET A 3 -1.60 2.71 -16.89
C MET A 3 -2.63 1.68 -16.43
N VAL A 4 -2.81 1.58 -15.12
CA VAL A 4 -3.81 0.71 -14.49
C VAL A 4 -4.79 1.57 -13.74
N ASP A 5 -6.02 1.60 -14.23
CA ASP A 5 -7.15 2.33 -13.69
C ASP A 5 -8.22 1.34 -13.20
N ARG A 6 -8.18 1.01 -11.93
CA ARG A 6 -9.19 0.19 -11.25
C ARG A 6 -9.67 0.96 -10.03
N TYR A 7 -10.94 1.12 -9.94
CA TYR A 7 -11.61 1.99 -8.97
C TYR A 7 -12.48 1.15 -8.03
N PRO A 8 -11.91 0.65 -6.92
CA PRO A 8 -12.58 -0.35 -6.09
C PRO A 8 -13.67 0.22 -5.18
N VAL A 9 -13.59 1.49 -4.78
CA VAL A 9 -14.51 2.06 -3.77
C VAL A 9 -15.85 2.43 -4.42
N PRO A 10 -16.98 2.04 -3.83
CA PRO A 10 -17.13 1.36 -2.53
C PRO A 10 -17.27 -0.17 -2.59
N TRP A 11 -17.30 -0.80 -3.77
CA TRP A 11 -17.84 -2.17 -3.92
C TRP A 11 -16.80 -3.29 -3.90
N LEU A 12 -15.57 -3.00 -4.27
CA LEU A 12 -14.53 -4.01 -4.40
C LEU A 12 -13.49 -3.89 -3.27
N PRO A 13 -12.87 -5.00 -2.87
CA PRO A 13 -11.70 -4.93 -1.99
C PRO A 13 -10.58 -4.09 -2.61
N LEU A 14 -9.88 -3.28 -1.81
CA LEU A 14 -8.76 -2.46 -2.32
C LEU A 14 -7.65 -3.31 -2.95
N ALA A 15 -7.47 -4.55 -2.48
CA ALA A 15 -6.57 -5.51 -3.08
C ALA A 15 -6.82 -5.76 -4.58
N ASN A 16 -8.05 -5.59 -5.06
CA ASN A 16 -8.38 -5.72 -6.48
C ASN A 16 -7.56 -4.76 -7.35
N PHE A 17 -7.41 -3.52 -6.91
CA PHE A 17 -6.60 -2.51 -7.59
C PHE A 17 -5.12 -2.92 -7.65
N SER A 18 -4.52 -3.24 -6.52
CA SER A 18 -3.10 -3.58 -6.44
C SER A 18 -2.75 -4.90 -7.15
N GLN A 19 -3.68 -5.88 -7.17
CA GLN A 19 -3.52 -7.11 -7.93
C GLN A 19 -3.46 -6.86 -9.44
N HIS A 20 -4.23 -5.89 -9.97
CA HIS A 20 -4.15 -5.52 -11.38
C HIS A 20 -2.80 -4.87 -11.72
N ILE A 21 -2.23 -4.06 -10.82
CA ILE A 21 -0.88 -3.51 -10.98
C ILE A 21 0.14 -4.65 -11.07
N HIS A 22 0.08 -5.61 -10.15
CA HIS A 22 0.98 -6.76 -10.15
C HIS A 22 0.88 -7.58 -11.44
N LYS A 23 -0.34 -7.94 -11.86
CA LYS A 23 -0.58 -8.66 -13.12
C LYS A 23 -0.03 -7.90 -14.33
N THR A 24 -0.22 -6.58 -14.37
CA THR A 24 0.30 -5.74 -15.45
C THR A 24 1.84 -5.69 -15.44
N ARG A 25 2.47 -5.60 -14.27
CA ARG A 25 3.93 -5.70 -14.16
C ARG A 25 4.48 -7.00 -14.73
N LEU A 26 3.85 -8.13 -14.39
CA LEU A 26 4.24 -9.43 -14.93
C LEU A 26 4.02 -9.51 -16.45
N ALA A 27 2.89 -9.06 -16.94
CA ALA A 27 2.55 -9.08 -18.38
C ALA A 27 3.47 -8.17 -19.22
N THR A 28 4.16 -7.22 -18.63
CA THR A 28 5.14 -6.34 -19.30
C THR A 28 6.59 -6.77 -19.08
N ASP A 29 6.83 -8.00 -18.65
CA ASP A 29 8.16 -8.55 -18.30
C ASP A 29 8.96 -7.67 -17.34
N VAL A 30 8.27 -6.91 -16.50
CA VAL A 30 8.87 -5.94 -15.56
C VAL A 30 9.68 -4.82 -16.27
N LYS A 31 9.68 -4.76 -17.59
CA LYS A 31 10.49 -3.83 -18.38
C LYS A 31 9.82 -2.48 -18.63
N ARG A 32 8.49 -2.46 -18.70
CA ARG A 32 7.74 -1.22 -18.98
C ARG A 32 7.26 -0.58 -17.70
N PRO A 33 7.38 0.75 -17.57
CA PRO A 33 6.81 1.45 -16.44
C PRO A 33 5.28 1.23 -16.35
N VAL A 34 4.81 0.95 -15.14
CA VAL A 34 3.39 0.83 -14.80
C VAL A 34 3.01 1.99 -13.90
N ILE A 35 2.01 2.74 -14.33
CA ILE A 35 1.44 3.88 -13.60
C ILE A 35 0.14 3.42 -12.93
N ALA A 36 0.05 3.59 -11.65
CA ALA A 36 -1.16 3.37 -10.88
C ALA A 36 -2.07 4.60 -10.93
N VAL A 37 -3.31 4.45 -11.38
CA VAL A 37 -4.32 5.51 -11.37
C VAL A 37 -5.27 5.27 -10.21
N ILE A 38 -5.12 6.05 -9.16
CA ILE A 38 -5.83 5.89 -7.90
C ILE A 38 -7.15 6.65 -7.94
N GLN A 39 -8.22 5.99 -7.49
CA GLN A 39 -9.54 6.59 -7.36
C GLN A 39 -9.53 7.76 -6.38
N SER A 40 -9.99 8.93 -6.84
CA SER A 40 -10.23 10.11 -6.00
C SER A 40 -11.55 10.81 -6.38
N PHE A 41 -12.58 10.03 -6.61
CA PHE A 41 -13.95 10.47 -6.95
C PHE A 41 -14.96 9.49 -6.36
N ASP A 42 -16.23 9.88 -6.33
CA ASP A 42 -17.34 8.94 -6.17
C ASP A 42 -17.98 8.61 -7.52
N TRP A 43 -18.60 7.45 -7.59
CA TRP A 43 -19.25 6.99 -8.83
C TRP A 43 -20.47 7.82 -9.23
N THR A 44 -21.05 8.62 -8.35
CA THR A 44 -22.16 9.51 -8.71
C THR A 44 -21.73 10.57 -9.73
N ALA A 45 -20.42 10.80 -9.91
CA ALA A 45 -19.89 11.65 -10.96
C ALA A 45 -20.08 11.05 -12.37
N HIS A 46 -20.31 9.75 -12.47
CA HIS A 46 -20.42 8.99 -13.71
C HIS A 46 -21.85 8.47 -13.85
N GLN A 47 -22.59 9.00 -14.82
CA GLN A 47 -24.03 8.77 -15.00
C GLN A 47 -24.43 7.32 -15.38
N ASN A 48 -23.44 6.47 -15.65
CA ASN A 48 -23.65 5.08 -16.08
C ASN A 48 -23.50 4.07 -14.90
N VAL A 49 -23.66 4.53 -13.67
CA VAL A 49 -23.72 3.64 -12.53
C VAL A 49 -25.03 2.85 -12.62
N LEU A 50 -24.93 1.53 -12.46
CA LEU A 50 -26.07 0.62 -12.61
C LEU A 50 -27.17 0.97 -11.61
N PRO A 51 -28.45 0.90 -11.99
CA PRO A 51 -29.56 1.12 -11.07
C PRO A 51 -29.49 0.11 -9.92
N GLY A 52 -29.66 0.57 -8.69
CA GLY A 52 -29.67 -0.25 -7.47
C GLY A 52 -28.35 -0.27 -6.71
N GLU A 53 -27.33 0.42 -7.17
CA GLU A 53 -26.09 0.62 -6.40
C GLU A 53 -26.27 1.77 -5.39
N GLU A 54 -26.67 1.39 -4.19
CA GLU A 54 -26.78 2.29 -3.05
C GLU A 54 -25.40 2.52 -2.40
N ASN A 55 -25.26 3.61 -1.64
CA ASN A 55 -24.07 3.97 -0.87
C ASN A 55 -22.82 4.38 -1.69
N LEU A 56 -23.02 5.07 -2.80
CA LEU A 56 -21.92 5.69 -3.53
C LEU A 56 -21.23 6.72 -2.64
N ARG A 57 -19.92 6.59 -2.53
CA ARG A 57 -19.08 7.50 -1.76
C ARG A 57 -17.68 7.60 -2.37
N PRO A 58 -16.97 8.69 -2.11
CA PRO A 58 -15.55 8.75 -2.44
C PRO A 58 -14.72 7.88 -1.47
N PRO A 59 -13.46 7.60 -1.82
CA PRO A 59 -12.52 7.00 -0.89
C PRO A 59 -12.30 7.87 0.35
N THR A 60 -12.14 7.22 1.50
CA THR A 60 -11.62 7.87 2.71
C THR A 60 -10.13 8.14 2.59
N GLU A 61 -9.57 8.95 3.48
CA GLU A 61 -8.12 9.18 3.55
C GLU A 61 -7.33 7.87 3.76
N HIS A 62 -7.81 7.00 4.63
CA HIS A 62 -7.18 5.70 4.89
C HIS A 62 -7.19 4.80 3.65
N GLU A 63 -8.27 4.80 2.89
CA GLU A 63 -8.37 4.06 1.63
C GLU A 63 -7.45 4.65 0.56
N LEU A 64 -7.41 5.99 0.41
CA LEU A 64 -6.46 6.67 -0.50
C LEU A 64 -5.02 6.29 -0.17
N ARG A 65 -4.68 6.37 1.12
CA ARG A 65 -3.35 6.04 1.63
C ARG A 65 -3.01 4.57 1.38
N SER A 66 -3.93 3.65 1.73
CA SER A 66 -3.75 2.21 1.48
C SER A 66 -3.57 1.90 -0.01
N MET A 67 -4.39 2.46 -0.90
CA MET A 67 -4.23 2.29 -2.36
C MET A 67 -2.88 2.82 -2.85
N THR A 68 -2.44 3.97 -2.36
CA THR A 68 -1.17 4.60 -2.74
C THR A 68 0.01 3.71 -2.39
N TYR A 69 0.07 3.22 -1.16
CA TYR A 69 1.17 2.37 -0.70
C TYR A 69 1.08 0.94 -1.24
N SER A 70 -0.13 0.41 -1.43
CA SER A 70 -0.29 -0.91 -2.05
C SER A 70 0.13 -0.91 -3.54
N ALA A 71 -0.03 0.21 -4.24
CA ALA A 71 0.54 0.37 -5.58
C ALA A 71 2.06 0.19 -5.58
N LEU A 72 2.76 0.81 -4.62
CA LEU A 72 4.20 0.63 -4.46
C LEU A 72 4.57 -0.83 -4.16
N THR A 73 3.87 -1.49 -3.23
CA THR A 73 4.17 -2.90 -2.89
C THR A 73 4.05 -3.84 -4.09
N ARG A 74 3.30 -3.45 -5.11
CA ARG A 74 3.05 -4.22 -6.34
C ARG A 74 3.85 -3.73 -7.54
N GLY A 75 4.78 -2.79 -7.35
CA GLY A 75 5.76 -2.37 -8.33
C GLY A 75 5.28 -1.30 -9.30
N ALA A 76 4.32 -0.46 -8.91
CA ALA A 76 4.03 0.76 -9.66
C ALA A 76 5.27 1.68 -9.69
N ASN A 77 5.53 2.28 -10.84
CA ASN A 77 6.62 3.22 -11.06
C ASN A 77 6.17 4.68 -11.00
N GLY A 78 4.89 4.91 -10.94
CA GLY A 78 4.31 6.25 -10.83
C GLY A 78 2.86 6.18 -10.38
N ILE A 79 2.35 7.31 -9.91
CA ILE A 79 1.01 7.42 -9.34
C ILE A 79 0.32 8.63 -9.95
N PHE A 80 -0.92 8.43 -10.38
CA PHE A 80 -1.89 9.47 -10.68
C PHE A 80 -3.11 9.33 -9.80
N TYR A 81 -3.80 10.43 -9.55
CA TYR A 81 -5.09 10.44 -8.88
C TYR A 81 -6.17 10.92 -9.84
N TYR A 82 -7.18 10.10 -10.04
CA TYR A 82 -8.29 10.41 -10.93
C TYR A 82 -9.56 10.66 -10.10
N SER A 83 -10.25 11.81 -10.16
CA SER A 83 -9.83 12.94 -10.98
C SER A 83 -9.99 14.26 -10.22
N TYR A 84 -9.15 15.22 -10.53
CA TYR A 84 -9.27 16.59 -10.02
C TYR A 84 -10.60 17.25 -10.43
N ALA A 85 -11.05 17.02 -11.68
CA ALA A 85 -12.29 17.60 -12.18
C ALA A 85 -13.52 17.14 -11.38
N ASP A 86 -13.59 15.84 -11.05
CA ASP A 86 -14.72 15.30 -10.27
C ASP A 86 -14.70 15.77 -8.82
N MET A 87 -13.53 16.11 -8.32
CA MET A 87 -13.33 16.52 -6.94
C MET A 87 -13.53 18.03 -6.73
N ARG A 88 -13.20 18.86 -7.72
CA ARG A 88 -13.07 20.31 -7.56
C ARG A 88 -13.83 21.19 -8.57
N LEU A 89 -14.04 20.72 -9.79
CA LEU A 89 -14.53 21.56 -10.89
C LEU A 89 -16.00 21.37 -11.24
N LYS A 90 -16.61 20.28 -10.81
CA LYS A 90 -18.03 20.01 -11.03
C LYS A 90 -18.86 20.53 -9.85
N GLU A 91 -20.17 20.52 -9.99
CA GLU A 91 -21.13 20.86 -8.92
C GLU A 91 -20.90 20.09 -7.62
N ARG A 92 -20.18 18.99 -7.71
CA ARG A 92 -19.74 18.17 -6.58
C ARG A 92 -18.38 18.65 -6.09
N ASN A 93 -18.38 19.34 -4.97
CA ASN A 93 -17.17 19.79 -4.31
C ASN A 93 -16.91 18.91 -3.08
N TYR A 94 -15.82 18.17 -3.10
CA TYR A 94 -15.36 17.31 -2.00
C TYR A 94 -14.14 17.93 -1.29
N PRO A 95 -14.30 18.98 -0.48
CA PRO A 95 -13.17 19.66 0.15
C PRO A 95 -12.39 18.76 1.10
N GLU A 96 -13.07 17.84 1.78
CA GLU A 96 -12.43 16.88 2.69
C GLU A 96 -11.58 15.85 1.94
N LEU A 97 -12.09 15.31 0.82
CA LEU A 97 -11.33 14.40 -0.04
C LEU A 97 -10.10 15.10 -0.63
N TRP A 98 -10.26 16.36 -1.05
CA TRP A 98 -9.15 17.18 -1.56
C TRP A 98 -8.10 17.43 -0.47
N ALA A 99 -8.53 17.71 0.76
CA ALA A 99 -7.63 17.90 1.89
C ALA A 99 -6.91 16.58 2.24
N ALA A 100 -7.62 15.45 2.26
CA ALA A 100 -7.06 14.12 2.47
C ALA A 100 -6.01 13.78 1.39
N LEU A 101 -6.34 14.00 0.12
CA LEU A 101 -5.40 13.77 -0.98
C LEU A 101 -4.12 14.60 -0.82
N LYS A 102 -4.24 15.87 -0.45
CA LYS A 102 -3.05 16.72 -0.20
C LYS A 102 -2.18 16.17 0.94
N ARG A 103 -2.77 15.63 2.01
CA ARG A 103 -2.02 15.01 3.10
C ARG A 103 -1.29 13.75 2.64
N VAL A 104 -1.98 12.87 1.92
CA VAL A 104 -1.36 11.65 1.37
C VAL A 104 -0.21 11.99 0.42
N VAL A 105 -0.39 12.95 -0.48
CA VAL A 105 0.67 13.38 -1.40
C VAL A 105 1.86 14.01 -0.64
N ALA A 106 1.60 14.80 0.39
CA ALA A 106 2.65 15.38 1.22
C ALA A 106 3.42 14.28 1.97
N GLU A 107 2.72 13.26 2.49
CA GLU A 107 3.34 12.09 3.10
C GLU A 107 4.23 11.33 2.11
N VAL A 108 3.74 11.03 0.91
CA VAL A 108 4.50 10.36 -0.15
C VAL A 108 5.77 11.14 -0.49
N ARG A 109 5.66 12.45 -0.67
CA ARG A 109 6.82 13.32 -0.95
C ARG A 109 7.85 13.30 0.19
N SER A 110 7.41 13.31 1.42
CA SER A 110 8.32 13.23 2.58
C SER A 110 9.04 11.89 2.67
N ARG A 111 8.50 10.86 2.03
CA ARG A 111 8.99 9.47 2.01
C ARG A 111 9.45 9.02 0.62
N GLU A 112 9.77 9.94 -0.27
CA GLU A 112 10.14 9.66 -1.66
C GLU A 112 11.20 8.58 -1.80
N ALA A 113 12.19 8.55 -0.90
CA ALA A 113 13.26 7.55 -0.93
C ALA A 113 12.75 6.09 -0.82
N LEU A 114 11.55 5.85 -0.24
CA LEU A 114 10.91 4.53 -0.27
C LEU A 114 10.28 4.23 -1.64
N PHE A 115 9.73 5.25 -2.30
CA PHE A 115 9.11 5.11 -3.61
C PHE A 115 10.14 4.97 -4.75
N GLU A 116 11.36 5.47 -4.54
CA GLU A 116 12.52 5.32 -5.43
C GLU A 116 13.37 4.09 -5.10
N ALA A 117 13.06 3.38 -4.01
CA ALA A 117 13.83 2.25 -3.54
C ALA A 117 13.74 1.06 -4.50
N GLU A 118 14.82 0.29 -4.54
CA GLU A 118 14.86 -0.96 -5.28
C GLU A 118 14.02 -2.05 -4.58
N HIS A 119 13.14 -2.70 -5.34
CA HIS A 119 12.43 -3.88 -4.85
C HIS A 119 13.40 -5.07 -4.80
N VAL A 120 13.58 -5.61 -3.61
CA VAL A 120 14.46 -6.77 -3.40
C VAL A 120 13.60 -8.03 -3.37
N TRP A 121 14.04 -9.06 -4.10
CA TRP A 121 13.40 -10.37 -3.99
C TRP A 121 13.56 -10.92 -2.56
N TRP A 122 12.45 -11.39 -2.00
CA TRP A 122 12.39 -11.85 -0.63
C TRP A 122 11.41 -13.02 -0.53
N PRO A 123 11.85 -14.21 -0.10
CA PRO A 123 10.96 -15.34 0.11
C PRO A 123 10.05 -15.03 1.29
N LYS A 124 8.81 -14.76 1.01
CA LYS A 124 7.80 -14.46 2.02
C LYS A 124 7.33 -15.76 2.65
N ALA A 125 7.60 -15.95 3.93
CA ALA A 125 6.89 -16.93 4.74
C ALA A 125 5.91 -16.15 5.62
N HIS A 126 4.63 -16.21 5.31
CA HIS A 126 3.59 -15.56 6.08
C HIS A 126 2.84 -16.59 6.90
N HIS A 127 2.71 -16.34 8.20
CA HIS A 127 1.77 -17.04 9.05
C HIS A 127 0.85 -16.03 9.71
N PHE A 128 -0.44 -16.29 9.65
CA PHE A 128 -1.45 -15.61 10.45
C PHE A 128 -1.75 -16.48 11.65
N GLU A 129 -1.71 -15.94 12.86
CA GLU A 129 -1.83 -16.73 14.08
C GLU A 129 -3.16 -17.44 14.24
N ASP A 130 -4.22 -17.00 13.54
CA ASP A 130 -5.58 -17.48 13.77
C ASP A 130 -6.20 -18.25 12.60
N GLN A 131 -5.43 -18.77 11.61
CA GLN A 131 -6.12 -19.25 10.41
C GLN A 131 -5.62 -20.53 9.78
N ASP A 132 -6.61 -21.35 9.44
CA ASP A 132 -6.54 -22.51 8.57
C ASP A 132 -5.84 -22.17 7.23
N THR A 133 -4.83 -22.94 6.89
CA THR A 133 -3.95 -22.81 5.71
C THR A 133 -4.68 -22.65 4.37
N ARG A 134 -5.96 -22.97 4.32
CA ARG A 134 -6.81 -22.82 3.12
C ARG A 134 -7.10 -21.37 2.72
N PHE A 135 -6.86 -20.39 3.60
CA PHE A 135 -7.13 -18.97 3.39
C PHE A 135 -5.90 -18.13 3.06
N ASN A 136 -4.71 -18.71 3.00
CA ASN A 136 -3.45 -17.98 2.83
C ASN A 136 -3.42 -17.06 1.60
N ALA A 137 -3.98 -17.46 0.47
CA ALA A 137 -4.00 -16.63 -0.73
C ALA A 137 -4.89 -15.38 -0.59
N ALA A 138 -6.02 -15.49 0.12
CA ALA A 138 -6.89 -14.35 0.40
C ALA A 138 -6.26 -13.39 1.40
N LEU A 139 -5.53 -13.92 2.38
CA LEU A 139 -4.86 -13.16 3.42
C LEU A 139 -3.57 -12.47 2.90
N GLU A 140 -2.83 -13.08 1.99
CA GLU A 140 -1.75 -12.41 1.26
C GLU A 140 -2.25 -11.22 0.44
N ALA A 141 -3.51 -11.24 0.03
CA ALA A 141 -4.16 -10.09 -0.57
C ALA A 141 -4.52 -9.02 0.49
N SER A 142 -4.82 -9.42 1.72
CA SER A 142 -5.25 -8.52 2.80
C SER A 142 -4.11 -7.68 3.34
N VAL A 143 -2.96 -8.30 3.67
CA VAL A 143 -1.74 -7.56 4.06
C VAL A 143 -0.67 -7.79 3.02
N GLN A 144 -0.34 -6.75 2.29
CA GLN A 144 0.65 -6.77 1.22
C GLN A 144 1.97 -6.19 1.69
N SER A 145 3.08 -6.83 1.36
CA SER A 145 4.38 -6.35 1.77
C SER A 145 5.43 -6.47 0.67
N VAL A 146 6.47 -5.65 0.78
CA VAL A 146 7.65 -5.64 -0.10
C VAL A 146 8.90 -5.32 0.70
N LEU A 147 10.02 -5.96 0.34
CA LEU A 147 11.34 -5.58 0.82
C LEU A 147 11.94 -4.55 -0.13
N LEU A 148 12.33 -3.42 0.42
CA LEU A 148 12.90 -2.28 -0.29
C LEU A 148 14.35 -2.09 0.12
N ARG A 149 15.22 -1.74 -0.84
CA ARG A 149 16.58 -1.29 -0.58
C ARG A 149 16.69 0.18 -0.97
N VAL A 150 16.78 1.05 0.03
CA VAL A 150 17.05 2.48 -0.13
C VAL A 150 18.57 2.65 -0.29
N LYS A 151 19.03 3.01 -1.48
CA LYS A 151 20.44 3.26 -1.78
C LYS A 151 20.85 4.67 -1.37
N GLN A 152 20.00 5.63 -1.68
CA GLN A 152 20.19 7.04 -1.35
C GLN A 152 19.10 7.48 -0.39
N GLY A 153 19.49 7.87 0.80
CA GLY A 153 18.57 8.34 1.82
C GLY A 153 18.04 9.74 1.54
N SER A 154 17.02 10.11 2.32
CA SER A 154 16.47 11.46 2.38
C SER A 154 16.62 12.02 3.80
N LYS A 155 16.05 13.21 4.05
CA LYS A 155 16.05 13.79 5.41
C LYS A 155 15.40 12.88 6.47
N LEU A 156 14.43 12.07 6.08
CA LEU A 156 13.62 11.24 7.00
C LEU A 156 13.92 9.75 6.90
N ILE A 157 14.65 9.31 5.88
CA ILE A 157 14.89 7.91 5.58
C ILE A 157 16.37 7.70 5.30
N SER A 158 17.04 6.94 6.13
CA SER A 158 18.44 6.58 5.94
C SER A 158 18.60 5.51 4.84
N PRO A 159 19.76 5.40 4.19
CA PRO A 159 20.06 4.22 3.37
C PRO A 159 19.93 2.94 4.18
N GLY A 160 19.43 1.87 3.56
CA GLY A 160 19.23 0.60 4.23
C GLY A 160 18.07 -0.23 3.65
N HIS A 161 17.76 -1.33 4.31
CA HIS A 161 16.64 -2.18 3.94
C HIS A 161 15.41 -1.86 4.78
N TYR A 162 14.26 -1.86 4.13
CA TYR A 162 12.96 -1.58 4.76
C TYR A 162 11.93 -2.59 4.28
N ILE A 163 11.01 -2.98 5.17
CA ILE A 163 9.81 -3.70 4.77
C ILE A 163 8.64 -2.72 4.84
N LEU A 164 8.01 -2.49 3.71
CA LEU A 164 6.74 -1.80 3.63
C LEU A 164 5.62 -2.82 3.64
N ALA A 165 4.67 -2.69 4.56
CA ALA A 165 3.50 -3.56 4.65
C ALA A 165 2.21 -2.73 4.75
N VAL A 166 1.17 -3.17 4.04
CA VAL A 166 -0.10 -2.46 3.87
C VAL A 166 -1.27 -3.38 4.12
N ASN A 167 -2.12 -3.05 5.06
CA ASN A 167 -3.44 -3.66 5.20
C ASN A 167 -4.39 -3.02 4.17
N THR A 168 -4.93 -3.84 3.27
CA THR A 168 -5.86 -3.39 2.21
C THR A 168 -7.33 -3.62 2.57
N THR A 169 -7.62 -3.98 3.82
CA THR A 169 -8.97 -4.34 4.30
C THR A 169 -9.46 -3.42 5.42
N PRO A 170 -10.77 -3.33 5.62
CA PRO A 170 -11.37 -2.62 6.75
C PRO A 170 -11.34 -3.42 8.06
N GLN A 171 -10.61 -4.54 8.14
CA GLN A 171 -10.47 -5.37 9.33
C GLN A 171 -9.11 -5.17 10.00
N PHE A 172 -9.07 -5.47 11.30
CA PHE A 172 -7.83 -5.64 12.02
C PHE A 172 -7.19 -6.97 11.66
N HIS A 173 -5.87 -6.98 11.51
CA HIS A 173 -5.10 -8.21 11.30
C HIS A 173 -3.89 -8.24 12.24
N THR A 174 -3.63 -9.41 12.83
CA THR A 174 -2.30 -9.71 13.36
C THR A 174 -1.52 -10.38 12.23
N TYR A 175 -0.43 -9.78 11.84
CA TYR A 175 0.35 -10.23 10.70
C TYR A 175 1.74 -10.64 11.16
N ARG A 176 2.12 -11.86 10.82
CA ARG A 176 3.45 -12.40 11.08
C ARG A 176 4.19 -12.59 9.78
N PHE A 177 5.38 -12.04 9.67
CA PHE A 177 6.21 -12.18 8.48
C PHE A 177 7.67 -12.43 8.86
N ARG A 178 8.36 -13.14 7.99
CA ARG A 178 9.76 -13.47 8.20
C ARG A 178 10.65 -12.37 7.62
N LEU A 179 11.62 -11.91 8.41
CA LEU A 179 12.68 -11.04 7.94
C LEU A 179 13.65 -11.82 7.02
N PRO A 180 14.34 -11.12 6.11
CA PRO A 180 15.32 -11.77 5.22
C PRO A 180 16.53 -12.38 5.97
N TRP A 181 16.78 -11.91 7.18
CA TRP A 181 17.83 -12.40 8.10
C TRP A 181 17.40 -12.23 9.56
N GLU A 182 18.13 -12.85 10.47
CA GLU A 182 17.91 -12.66 11.91
C GLU A 182 18.26 -11.24 12.33
N THR A 183 17.50 -10.70 13.26
CA THR A 183 17.70 -9.37 13.82
C THR A 183 17.71 -9.41 15.35
N ALA A 184 18.02 -8.27 15.96
CA ALA A 184 17.80 -8.04 17.38
C ALA A 184 16.31 -8.17 17.74
N ASP A 185 15.99 -8.25 19.04
CA ASP A 185 14.64 -8.47 19.59
C ASP A 185 13.54 -7.48 19.12
N LYS A 186 13.92 -6.41 18.46
CA LYS A 186 13.01 -5.36 18.01
C LYS A 186 13.45 -4.77 16.68
N VAL A 187 12.46 -4.45 15.85
CA VAL A 187 12.64 -3.71 14.60
C VAL A 187 11.89 -2.37 14.68
N PRO A 188 12.54 -1.24 14.41
CA PRO A 188 11.87 0.05 14.38
C PRO A 188 10.70 0.04 13.39
N VAL A 189 9.54 0.58 13.80
CA VAL A 189 8.47 0.95 12.89
C VAL A 189 8.64 2.43 12.59
N THR A 190 9.22 2.69 11.44
CA THR A 190 9.63 4.03 11.02
C THR A 190 8.40 4.95 10.90
N PHE A 191 8.51 6.17 11.41
CA PHE A 191 7.48 7.19 11.50
C PHE A 191 6.42 7.00 12.60
N GLU A 192 6.49 5.93 13.40
CA GLU A 192 5.47 5.65 14.43
C GLU A 192 5.99 5.77 15.87
N GLY A 193 7.30 6.03 16.04
CA GLY A 193 7.90 6.16 17.38
C GLY A 193 7.85 4.88 18.21
N ARG A 194 7.65 3.73 17.58
CA ARG A 194 7.56 2.41 18.21
C ARG A 194 8.48 1.39 17.51
N ALA A 195 8.55 0.21 18.08
CA ALA A 195 9.21 -0.94 17.47
C ALA A 195 8.29 -2.15 17.50
N ALA A 196 8.37 -2.98 16.46
CA ALA A 196 7.74 -4.29 16.43
C ALA A 196 8.63 -5.31 17.14
N ILE A 197 8.02 -6.25 17.83
CA ILE A 197 8.72 -7.35 18.54
C ILE A 197 9.12 -8.40 17.50
N THR A 198 10.32 -8.96 17.67
CA THR A 198 10.79 -10.06 16.85
C THR A 198 10.93 -11.33 17.69
N ASP A 199 10.75 -12.46 17.05
CA ASP A 199 11.06 -13.79 17.56
C ASP A 199 12.01 -14.44 16.54
N GLY A 200 13.30 -14.33 16.79
CA GLY A 200 14.34 -14.67 15.82
C GLY A 200 14.23 -13.84 14.55
N SER A 201 13.93 -14.47 13.42
CA SER A 201 13.70 -13.78 12.15
C SER A 201 12.24 -13.40 11.89
N TRP A 202 11.33 -13.60 12.84
CA TRP A 202 9.92 -13.29 12.66
C TRP A 202 9.54 -11.96 13.31
N VAL A 203 8.76 -11.17 12.60
CA VAL A 203 8.08 -9.98 13.13
C VAL A 203 6.61 -10.31 13.27
N VAL A 204 6.03 -9.95 14.40
CA VAL A 204 4.58 -10.00 14.64
C VAL A 204 4.12 -8.59 14.93
N ASP A 205 3.12 -8.11 14.18
CA ASP A 205 2.57 -6.79 14.40
C ASP A 205 1.06 -6.75 14.10
N ARG A 206 0.37 -5.80 14.73
CA ARG A 206 -1.05 -5.57 14.55
C ARG A 206 -1.27 -4.48 13.51
N PHE A 207 -2.13 -4.76 12.57
CA PHE A 207 -2.56 -3.83 11.52
C PHE A 207 -3.99 -3.38 11.77
N GLU A 208 -4.17 -2.11 11.97
CA GLU A 208 -5.47 -1.47 11.95
C GLU A 208 -6.06 -1.47 10.54
N PRO A 209 -7.37 -1.22 10.37
CA PRO A 209 -7.98 -1.06 9.06
C PRO A 209 -7.18 -0.10 8.17
N PHE A 210 -6.80 -0.57 6.99
CA PHE A 210 -6.03 0.21 6.00
C PHE A 210 -4.68 0.75 6.47
N ALA A 211 -4.10 0.18 7.54
CA ALA A 211 -2.81 0.61 8.08
C ALA A 211 -1.67 0.39 7.09
N VAL A 212 -0.68 1.27 7.17
CA VAL A 212 0.59 1.19 6.45
C VAL A 212 1.71 1.29 7.45
N HIS A 213 2.56 0.28 7.53
CA HIS A 213 3.73 0.23 8.39
C HIS A 213 5.02 0.11 7.58
N VAL A 214 6.05 0.78 8.04
CA VAL A 214 7.40 0.73 7.45
C VAL A 214 8.36 0.25 8.53
N TYR A 215 8.91 -0.94 8.38
CA TYR A 215 9.85 -1.55 9.31
C TYR A 215 11.27 -1.31 8.84
N GLY A 216 12.08 -0.70 9.67
CA GLY A 216 13.47 -0.44 9.34
C GLY A 216 14.00 0.90 9.87
N PRO A 217 15.28 1.26 9.53
CA PRO A 217 16.17 0.43 8.72
C PRO A 217 16.46 -0.91 9.38
N LEU A 218 16.40 -1.98 8.60
CA LEU A 218 16.78 -3.30 9.07
C LEU A 218 18.31 -3.36 9.22
N PRO A 219 18.83 -4.05 10.26
CA PRO A 219 20.26 -4.28 10.37
C PRO A 219 20.79 -4.95 9.10
N SER A 220 22.04 -4.73 8.78
CA SER A 220 22.71 -5.42 7.68
C SER A 220 22.81 -6.91 8.01
N ALA A 221 22.70 -7.77 7.02
CA ALA A 221 23.13 -9.16 7.18
C ALA A 221 24.61 -9.14 7.57
N SER A 222 24.93 -9.73 8.70
CA SER A 222 26.31 -9.97 9.18
C SER A 222 27.01 -11.00 8.30
#